data_990581955780dba2060744c288687db8
#
_entry.id   990581955780dba2060744c288687db8
#
_cell.length_a   1.000
_cell.length_b   1.000
_cell.length_c   1.000
_cell.angle_alpha   90.00
_cell.angle_beta   90.00
_cell.angle_gamma   90.00
#
_symmetry.space_group_name_H-M   'P 1'
#
loop_
_entity.id
_entity.type
_entity.pdbx_description
1 polymer ?
#
loop_
_entity_poly.entity_id
_entity_poly.type
_entity_poly.pdbx_seq_one_letter_code
_entity_poly.pdbx_strand_id
1 'polypeptide(L)'
;QDFDHSDIPVGGSDRPNILFCISDDQSYAHTGANGDPVVKTPAFDRIAREGLRFTHAFCDAPTCGPSRSAILTGQHVWRLEEAGNIHSTLPAKFTTYTELLAEAGYSVGYTGKGWSPGRLEPGGRTTNPAGEPFNRHTLKPAFKGIRATDYARNFEDFLTQVPDGTPFCFWLGTSEPHRSYQPG
;
A
#
# COMPACT_ATOMS: atom_id res chain seq x y z
N GLN A 1 16.55 -24.85 -8.50
CA GLN A 1 17.77 -24.17 -8.00
C GLN A 1 17.35 -23.49 -6.73
N ASP A 2 17.86 -24.00 -5.61
CA ASP A 2 17.68 -23.39 -4.31
C ASP A 2 18.44 -22.06 -4.32
N PHE A 3 17.73 -20.97 -4.02
CA PHE A 3 18.31 -19.65 -3.89
C PHE A 3 19.08 -19.63 -2.55
N ASP A 4 20.40 -19.51 -2.64
CA ASP A 4 21.24 -19.31 -1.45
C ASP A 4 21.07 -17.86 -0.97
N HIS A 5 20.48 -17.70 0.20
CA HIS A 5 20.22 -16.40 0.82
C HIS A 5 21.45 -15.78 1.50
N SER A 6 22.61 -16.45 1.48
CA SER A 6 23.84 -16.00 2.17
C SER A 6 24.50 -14.77 1.53
N ASP A 7 24.18 -14.46 0.26
CA ASP A 7 24.77 -13.35 -0.50
C ASP A 7 23.91 -12.08 -0.56
N ILE A 8 22.79 -12.01 0.17
CA ILE A 8 22.03 -10.76 0.28
C ILE A 8 22.79 -9.85 1.24
N PRO A 9 23.36 -8.70 0.79
CA PRO A 9 24.00 -7.77 1.71
C PRO A 9 22.95 -7.25 2.69
N VAL A 10 22.97 -7.73 3.91
CA VAL A 10 22.17 -7.19 5.00
C VAL A 10 22.81 -5.86 5.38
N GLY A 11 22.35 -4.78 4.75
CA GLY A 11 22.75 -3.43 5.13
C GLY A 11 22.41 -3.20 6.59
N GLY A 12 23.36 -2.81 7.36
CA GLY A 12 23.58 -2.39 8.74
C GLY A 12 22.44 -2.15 9.73
N SER A 13 21.22 -2.65 9.52
CA SER A 13 20.22 -2.80 10.58
C SER A 13 19.44 -4.08 10.33
N ASP A 14 19.27 -4.89 11.35
CA ASP A 14 18.46 -6.13 11.30
C ASP A 14 16.96 -5.88 10.99
N ARG A 15 16.56 -4.61 10.87
CA ARG A 15 15.18 -4.17 10.64
C ARG A 15 15.13 -3.15 9.50
N PRO A 16 14.80 -3.57 8.26
CA PRO A 16 14.75 -2.69 7.10
C PRO A 16 13.55 -1.74 7.15
N ASN A 17 13.68 -0.57 6.52
CA ASN A 17 12.56 0.29 6.21
C ASN A 17 11.68 -0.36 5.13
N ILE A 18 10.37 -0.22 5.27
CA ILE A 18 9.38 -0.79 4.35
C ILE A 18 8.55 0.33 3.74
N LEU A 19 8.62 0.49 2.42
CA LEU A 19 7.73 1.36 1.66
C LEU A 19 6.85 0.48 0.78
N PHE A 20 5.58 0.33 1.16
CA PHE A 20 4.59 -0.44 0.41
C PHE A 20 3.79 0.50 -0.49
N CYS A 21 4.07 0.49 -1.81
CA CYS A 21 3.36 1.28 -2.79
C CYS A 21 2.29 0.44 -3.47
N ILE A 22 1.04 0.91 -3.46
CA ILE A 22 -0.08 0.23 -4.09
C ILE A 22 -0.92 1.23 -4.91
N SER A 23 -1.15 0.92 -6.18
CA SER A 23 -2.13 1.59 -7.03
C SER A 23 -3.53 0.99 -6.82
N ASP A 24 -4.56 1.77 -7.16
CA ASP A 24 -5.95 1.34 -7.01
C ASP A 24 -6.57 1.04 -8.37
N ASP A 25 -7.09 -0.18 -8.55
CA ASP A 25 -7.77 -0.62 -9.76
C ASP A 25 -6.90 -0.60 -11.03
N GLN A 26 -5.59 -0.83 -10.89
CA GLN A 26 -4.66 -0.88 -12.01
C GLN A 26 -4.59 -2.29 -12.62
N SER A 27 -4.81 -2.39 -13.93
CA SER A 27 -4.63 -3.65 -14.64
C SER A 27 -3.14 -3.98 -14.84
N TYR A 28 -2.81 -5.25 -14.82
CA TYR A 28 -1.44 -5.77 -14.93
C TYR A 28 -0.62 -5.19 -16.09
N ALA A 29 -1.25 -5.05 -17.27
CA ALA A 29 -0.54 -4.58 -18.47
C ALA A 29 -0.17 -3.08 -18.45
N HIS A 30 -0.77 -2.28 -17.56
CA HIS A 30 -0.65 -0.82 -17.59
C HIS A 30 0.59 -0.30 -16.84
N THR A 31 1.77 -0.81 -17.19
CA THR A 31 3.08 -0.26 -16.81
C THR A 31 4.06 -0.40 -17.97
N GLY A 32 5.05 0.47 -18.05
CA GLY A 32 6.12 0.38 -19.06
C GLY A 32 6.85 -0.96 -18.99
N ALA A 33 7.20 -1.43 -17.79
CA ALA A 33 7.87 -2.72 -17.59
C ALA A 33 7.04 -3.92 -18.04
N ASN A 34 5.70 -3.80 -18.11
CA ASN A 34 4.80 -4.84 -18.63
C ASN A 34 4.46 -4.64 -20.12
N GLY A 35 5.09 -3.65 -20.79
CA GLY A 35 4.99 -3.46 -22.24
C GLY A 35 3.91 -2.47 -22.69
N ASP A 36 3.32 -1.68 -21.78
CA ASP A 36 2.37 -0.63 -22.17
C ASP A 36 3.10 0.47 -22.97
N PRO A 37 2.70 0.74 -24.23
CA PRO A 37 3.40 1.73 -25.05
C PRO A 37 3.06 3.19 -24.70
N VAL A 38 1.96 3.41 -23.98
CA VAL A 38 1.39 4.73 -23.69
C VAL A 38 1.69 5.17 -22.26
N VAL A 39 1.41 4.32 -21.30
CA VAL A 39 1.56 4.64 -19.88
C VAL A 39 3.04 4.74 -19.51
N LYS A 40 3.40 5.83 -18.85
CA LYS A 40 4.76 6.07 -18.37
C LYS A 40 4.85 5.85 -16.86
N THR A 41 5.57 4.81 -16.46
CA THR A 41 5.75 4.41 -15.05
C THR A 41 7.24 4.34 -14.66
N PRO A 42 7.99 5.47 -14.77
CA PRO A 42 9.46 5.43 -14.66
C PRO A 42 9.96 4.90 -13.32
N ALA A 43 9.29 5.18 -12.21
CA ALA A 43 9.66 4.68 -10.90
C ALA A 43 9.42 3.16 -10.79
N PHE A 44 8.26 2.68 -11.23
CA PHE A 44 7.97 1.24 -11.28
C PHE A 44 8.94 0.50 -12.21
N ASP A 45 9.19 1.05 -13.40
CA ASP A 45 10.09 0.46 -14.40
C ASP A 45 11.53 0.38 -13.88
N ARG A 46 11.95 1.37 -13.07
CA ARG A 46 13.25 1.34 -12.39
C ARG A 46 13.31 0.21 -11.37
N ILE A 47 12.30 0.09 -10.48
CA ILE A 47 12.24 -0.98 -9.47
C ILE A 47 12.19 -2.35 -10.15
N ALA A 48 11.42 -2.49 -11.23
CA ALA A 48 11.32 -3.73 -12.00
C ALA A 48 12.66 -4.15 -12.64
N ARG A 49 13.52 -3.19 -12.98
CA ARG A 49 14.85 -3.44 -13.57
C ARG A 49 15.92 -3.70 -12.52
N GLU A 50 15.86 -3.00 -11.38
CA GLU A 50 16.89 -3.03 -10.34
C GLU A 50 16.57 -4.03 -9.20
N GLY A 51 15.33 -4.50 -9.11
CA GLY A 51 14.84 -5.44 -8.11
C GLY A 51 14.26 -6.71 -8.72
N LEU A 52 13.30 -7.30 -8.01
CA LEU A 52 12.57 -8.49 -8.46
C LEU A 52 11.19 -8.11 -9.01
N ARG A 53 10.87 -8.55 -10.22
CA ARG A 53 9.56 -8.40 -10.84
C ARG A 53 8.84 -9.75 -10.87
N PHE A 54 7.73 -9.84 -10.15
CA PHE A 54 6.87 -11.03 -10.16
C PHE A 54 5.89 -10.93 -11.32
N THR A 55 5.95 -11.88 -12.25
CA THR A 55 5.06 -11.92 -13.42
C THR A 55 3.75 -12.64 -13.14
N HIS A 56 3.65 -13.37 -12.04
CA HIS A 56 2.49 -14.14 -11.59
C HIS A 56 2.15 -13.80 -10.14
N ALA A 57 1.82 -12.53 -9.88
CA ALA A 57 1.30 -12.07 -8.60
C ALA A 57 -0.21 -11.84 -8.74
N PHE A 58 -0.98 -12.39 -7.82
CA PHE A 58 -2.44 -12.35 -7.85
C PHE A 58 -2.98 -11.72 -6.57
N CYS A 59 -3.95 -10.82 -6.70
CA CYS A 59 -4.71 -10.36 -5.55
C CYS A 59 -5.71 -11.45 -5.13
N ASP A 60 -5.96 -11.57 -3.83
CA ASP A 60 -6.87 -12.58 -3.29
C ASP A 60 -8.34 -12.32 -3.65
N ALA A 61 -8.71 -11.05 -3.82
CA ALA A 61 -10.01 -10.63 -4.31
C ALA A 61 -9.88 -9.41 -5.22
N PRO A 62 -10.55 -9.36 -6.39
CA PRO A 62 -10.44 -8.26 -7.34
C PRO A 62 -11.33 -7.06 -6.94
N THR A 63 -11.28 -6.64 -5.69
CA THR A 63 -12.02 -5.48 -5.17
C THR A 63 -11.30 -4.86 -3.97
N CYS A 64 -11.39 -3.54 -3.82
CA CYS A 64 -10.56 -2.72 -2.93
C CYS A 64 -10.49 -3.20 -1.47
N GLY A 65 -11.62 -3.18 -0.75
CA GLY A 65 -11.67 -3.51 0.68
C GLY A 65 -11.17 -4.92 0.98
N PRO A 66 -11.74 -5.95 0.35
CA PRO A 66 -11.31 -7.33 0.51
C PRO A 66 -9.84 -7.58 0.16
N SER A 67 -9.36 -7.07 -0.98
CA SER A 67 -7.94 -7.19 -1.36
C SER A 67 -7.02 -6.58 -0.30
N ARG A 68 -7.36 -5.38 0.18
CA ARG A 68 -6.58 -4.69 1.21
C ARG A 68 -6.65 -5.40 2.56
N SER A 69 -7.78 -6.01 2.89
CA SER A 69 -7.93 -6.86 4.08
C SER A 69 -7.00 -8.07 4.00
N ALA A 70 -6.98 -8.75 2.87
CA ALA A 70 -6.08 -9.90 2.65
C ALA A 70 -4.59 -9.50 2.74
N ILE A 71 -4.20 -8.40 2.12
CA ILE A 71 -2.83 -7.86 2.20
C ILE A 71 -2.44 -7.55 3.64
N LEU A 72 -3.29 -6.83 4.37
CA LEU A 72 -3.00 -6.39 5.74
C LEU A 72 -2.91 -7.55 6.72
N THR A 73 -3.73 -8.59 6.55
CA THR A 73 -3.79 -9.72 7.49
C THR A 73 -2.94 -10.93 7.05
N GLY A 74 -2.48 -10.96 5.80
CA GLY A 74 -1.83 -12.14 5.22
C GLY A 74 -2.76 -13.35 5.11
N GLN A 75 -4.08 -13.15 5.13
CA GLN A 75 -5.08 -14.21 5.10
C GLN A 75 -5.99 -14.11 3.89
N HIS A 76 -6.46 -15.24 3.41
CA HIS A 76 -7.45 -15.29 2.34
C HIS A 76 -8.79 -14.69 2.79
N VAL A 77 -9.48 -14.01 1.87
CA VAL A 77 -10.73 -13.27 2.16
C VAL A 77 -11.84 -14.13 2.74
N TRP A 78 -11.93 -15.42 2.38
CA TRP A 78 -12.93 -16.33 2.95
C TRP A 78 -12.72 -16.66 4.43
N ARG A 79 -11.57 -16.29 4.99
CA ARG A 79 -11.26 -16.44 6.42
C ARG A 79 -11.53 -15.17 7.22
N LEU A 80 -11.83 -14.06 6.53
CA LEU A 80 -11.90 -12.73 7.11
C LEU A 80 -13.34 -12.25 7.39
N GLU A 81 -14.29 -13.19 7.36
CA GLU A 81 -15.70 -12.91 7.64
C GLU A 81 -16.25 -11.77 6.79
N GLU A 82 -16.80 -10.71 7.42
CA GLU A 82 -17.38 -9.56 6.72
C GLU A 82 -16.34 -8.82 5.87
N ALA A 83 -15.06 -8.87 6.22
CA ALA A 83 -13.99 -8.21 5.46
C ALA A 83 -13.80 -8.78 4.04
N GLY A 84 -14.40 -9.93 3.74
CA GLY A 84 -14.50 -10.48 2.38
C GLY A 84 -15.47 -9.71 1.47
N ASN A 85 -16.21 -8.73 1.99
CA ASN A 85 -17.16 -7.91 1.24
C ASN A 85 -16.74 -6.46 1.16
N ILE A 86 -17.03 -5.80 0.02
CA ILE A 86 -16.80 -4.36 -0.14
C ILE A 86 -17.75 -3.56 0.74
N HIS A 87 -17.32 -2.39 1.23
CA HIS A 87 -18.04 -1.51 2.16
C HIS A 87 -18.41 -2.13 3.51
N SER A 88 -17.80 -3.24 3.85
CA SER A 88 -18.00 -3.96 5.10
C SER A 88 -17.04 -3.48 6.20
N THR A 89 -16.61 -4.34 7.08
CA THR A 89 -15.69 -4.06 8.18
C THR A 89 -14.58 -5.10 8.23
N LEU A 90 -13.40 -4.70 8.72
CA LEU A 90 -12.32 -5.62 9.07
C LEU A 90 -12.29 -5.79 10.59
N PRO A 91 -12.82 -6.90 11.13
CA PRO A 91 -12.86 -7.13 12.57
C PRO A 91 -11.48 -7.00 13.23
N ALA A 92 -11.43 -6.34 14.41
CA ALA A 92 -10.19 -6.07 15.13
C ALA A 92 -9.45 -7.34 15.60
N LYS A 93 -10.16 -8.46 15.70
CA LYS A 93 -9.56 -9.77 16.01
C LYS A 93 -8.59 -10.27 14.95
N PHE A 94 -8.66 -9.75 13.72
CA PHE A 94 -7.70 -10.05 12.67
C PHE A 94 -6.54 -9.06 12.75
N THR A 95 -5.49 -9.43 13.44
CA THR A 95 -4.27 -8.62 13.55
C THR A 95 -3.67 -8.38 12.18
N THR A 96 -3.24 -7.14 11.93
CA THR A 96 -2.60 -6.75 10.67
C THR A 96 -1.09 -6.71 10.82
N TYR A 97 -0.36 -6.86 9.70
CA TYR A 97 1.11 -6.78 9.73
C TYR A 97 1.61 -5.40 10.19
N THR A 98 0.86 -4.36 9.93
CA THR A 98 1.14 -2.99 10.35
C THR A 98 1.06 -2.84 11.87
N GLU A 99 0.07 -3.49 12.52
CA GLU A 99 -0.04 -3.55 13.98
C GLU A 99 1.15 -4.33 14.57
N LEU A 100 1.51 -5.49 14.00
CA LEU A 100 2.67 -6.27 14.44
C LEU A 100 3.99 -5.49 14.30
N LEU A 101 4.15 -4.72 13.23
CA LEU A 101 5.33 -3.88 13.03
C LEU A 101 5.37 -2.73 14.03
N ALA A 102 4.23 -2.09 14.32
CA ALA A 102 4.15 -1.07 15.35
C ALA A 102 4.54 -1.62 16.74
N GLU A 103 4.04 -2.81 17.11
CA GLU A 103 4.44 -3.53 18.34
C GLU A 103 5.94 -3.86 18.36
N ALA A 104 6.53 -4.13 17.18
CA ALA A 104 7.97 -4.36 17.02
C ALA A 104 8.80 -3.05 17.01
N GLY A 105 8.17 -1.89 17.23
CA GLY A 105 8.85 -0.60 17.33
C GLY A 105 9.11 0.10 15.99
N TYR A 106 8.37 -0.22 14.95
CA TYR A 106 8.36 0.55 13.70
C TYR A 106 7.48 1.79 13.82
N SER A 107 7.87 2.89 13.19
CA SER A 107 6.96 3.98 12.87
C SER A 107 6.08 3.57 11.71
N VAL A 108 4.75 3.58 11.90
CA VAL A 108 3.79 3.10 10.89
C VAL A 108 2.85 4.21 10.46
N GLY A 109 2.73 4.43 9.14
CA GLY A 109 1.84 5.46 8.61
C GLY A 109 1.38 5.15 7.19
N TYR A 110 0.41 5.95 6.70
CA TYR A 110 -0.04 5.83 5.32
C TYR A 110 -0.41 7.20 4.72
N THR A 111 -0.39 7.26 3.39
CA THR A 111 -0.98 8.37 2.63
C THR A 111 -1.92 7.86 1.55
N GLY A 112 -2.92 8.67 1.21
CA GLY A 112 -3.92 8.38 0.21
C GLY A 112 -4.91 7.31 0.66
N LYS A 113 -5.02 6.22 -0.10
CA LYS A 113 -5.96 5.14 0.18
C LYS A 113 -5.33 4.04 1.02
N GLY A 114 -5.58 4.07 2.32
CA GLY A 114 -5.27 3.00 3.26
C GLY A 114 -6.21 1.80 3.10
N TRP A 115 -6.70 1.23 4.21
CA TRP A 115 -7.78 0.25 4.16
C TRP A 115 -9.11 0.97 3.91
N SER A 116 -9.68 0.74 2.74
CA SER A 116 -10.98 1.29 2.33
C SER A 116 -11.46 0.64 1.01
N PRO A 117 -12.76 0.76 0.62
CA PRO A 117 -13.85 1.32 1.41
C PRO A 117 -14.34 0.33 2.47
N GLY A 118 -14.69 0.87 3.63
CA GLY A 118 -15.22 0.09 4.75
C GLY A 118 -15.50 0.96 5.96
N ARG A 119 -15.98 0.35 7.03
CA ARG A 119 -16.31 1.00 8.30
C ARG A 119 -15.47 0.40 9.42
N LEU A 120 -14.85 1.25 10.23
CA LEU A 120 -13.94 0.84 11.29
C LEU A 120 -14.69 0.36 12.55
N GLU A 121 -15.58 1.20 13.06
CA GLU A 121 -16.21 1.02 14.37
C GLU A 121 -17.03 -0.28 14.50
N PRO A 122 -17.82 -0.70 13.49
CA PRO A 122 -18.54 -1.96 13.59
C PRO A 122 -17.63 -3.18 13.72
N GLY A 123 -16.36 -3.04 13.27
CA GLY A 123 -15.34 -4.08 13.44
C GLY A 123 -14.53 -3.97 14.73
N GLY A 124 -14.82 -2.98 15.58
CA GLY A 124 -14.09 -2.72 16.81
C GLY A 124 -12.76 -1.97 16.59
N ARG A 125 -12.54 -1.35 15.40
CA ARG A 125 -11.37 -0.54 15.09
C ARG A 125 -11.68 0.95 15.25
N THR A 126 -10.74 1.69 15.81
CA THR A 126 -10.81 3.16 15.96
C THR A 126 -9.93 3.89 14.97
N THR A 127 -8.92 3.20 14.44
CA THR A 127 -7.93 3.74 13.49
C THR A 127 -7.86 2.87 12.23
N ASN A 128 -7.35 3.46 11.14
CA ASN A 128 -7.15 2.70 9.91
C ASN A 128 -6.05 1.65 10.10
N PRO A 129 -6.30 0.38 9.77
CA PRO A 129 -5.29 -0.65 9.95
C PRO A 129 -4.05 -0.51 9.05
N ALA A 130 -4.03 0.43 8.11
CA ALA A 130 -2.81 0.78 7.36
C ALA A 130 -1.84 1.67 8.16
N GLY A 131 -2.26 2.20 9.31
CA GLY A 131 -1.44 3.05 10.18
C GLY A 131 -2.01 4.45 10.41
N GLU A 132 -1.15 5.37 10.85
CA GLU A 132 -1.49 6.78 11.06
C GLU A 132 -1.62 7.53 9.72
N PRO A 133 -2.67 8.36 9.52
CA PRO A 133 -2.89 9.06 8.24
C PRO A 133 -2.00 10.29 8.07
N PHE A 134 -1.31 10.36 6.94
CA PHE A 134 -0.53 11.51 6.46
C PHE A 134 -1.15 12.05 5.17
N ASN A 135 -2.20 12.87 5.26
CA ASN A 135 -3.00 13.33 4.12
C ASN A 135 -3.22 14.85 4.12
N ARG A 136 -2.41 15.63 4.85
CA ARG A 136 -2.62 17.08 4.99
C ARG A 136 -2.17 17.88 3.78
N HIS A 137 -1.18 17.37 3.03
CA HIS A 137 -0.64 18.05 1.86
C HIS A 137 -1.45 17.70 0.62
N THR A 138 -1.83 18.76 -0.10
CA THR A 138 -2.59 18.65 -1.34
C THR A 138 -1.93 19.47 -2.44
N LEU A 139 -2.16 19.09 -3.68
CA LEU A 139 -1.75 19.80 -4.89
C LEU A 139 -2.98 20.10 -5.75
N LYS A 140 -2.82 21.01 -6.72
CA LYS A 140 -3.83 21.24 -7.74
C LYS A 140 -3.74 20.10 -8.76
N PRO A 141 -4.78 19.26 -8.91
CA PRO A 141 -4.75 18.18 -9.88
C PRO A 141 -4.53 18.71 -11.30
N ALA A 142 -3.69 18.02 -12.07
CA ALA A 142 -3.43 18.38 -13.46
C ALA A 142 -4.65 18.15 -14.35
N PHE A 143 -5.45 17.14 -14.02
CA PHE A 143 -6.63 16.75 -14.79
C PHE A 143 -7.78 16.39 -13.85
N LYS A 144 -9.00 16.45 -14.37
CA LYS A 144 -10.20 15.98 -13.68
C LYS A 144 -10.12 14.45 -13.52
N GLY A 145 -10.37 13.95 -12.32
CA GLY A 145 -10.27 12.52 -11.98
C GLY A 145 -8.99 12.12 -11.24
N ILE A 146 -7.97 12.99 -11.23
CA ILE A 146 -6.80 12.83 -10.37
C ILE A 146 -7.10 13.44 -9.01
N ARG A 147 -6.70 12.77 -7.94
CA ARG A 147 -6.85 13.26 -6.57
C ARG A 147 -5.90 14.43 -6.29
N ALA A 148 -6.34 15.30 -5.40
CA ALA A 148 -5.51 16.41 -4.94
C ALA A 148 -4.42 15.99 -3.94
N THR A 149 -4.35 14.73 -3.56
CA THR A 149 -3.38 14.25 -2.57
C THR A 149 -1.96 14.39 -3.09
N ASP A 150 -1.10 15.09 -2.35
CA ASP A 150 0.34 15.15 -2.60
C ASP A 150 1.01 14.00 -1.86
N TYR A 151 1.04 12.84 -2.51
CA TYR A 151 1.57 11.61 -1.91
C TYR A 151 3.04 11.74 -1.50
N ALA A 152 3.85 12.40 -2.32
CA ALA A 152 5.28 12.56 -2.06
C ALA A 152 5.52 13.44 -0.82
N ARG A 153 4.85 14.60 -0.74
CA ARG A 153 5.01 15.52 0.38
C ARG A 153 4.40 14.99 1.68
N ASN A 154 3.34 14.20 1.59
CA ASN A 154 2.80 13.51 2.76
C ASN A 154 3.73 12.41 3.28
N PHE A 155 4.44 11.71 2.38
CA PHE A 155 5.48 10.77 2.79
C PHE A 155 6.69 11.48 3.39
N GLU A 156 7.14 12.59 2.81
CA GLU A 156 8.19 13.44 3.38
C GLU A 156 7.81 13.91 4.79
N ASP A 157 6.57 14.37 4.97
CA ASP A 157 6.03 14.77 6.28
C ASP A 157 6.07 13.64 7.31
N PHE A 158 5.72 12.42 6.90
CA PHE A 158 5.88 11.23 7.74
C PHE A 158 7.35 11.03 8.14
N LEU A 159 8.27 11.07 7.17
CA LEU A 159 9.69 10.84 7.43
C LEU A 159 10.30 11.84 8.42
N THR A 160 9.82 13.10 8.44
CA THR A 160 10.27 14.11 9.42
C THR A 160 9.84 13.79 10.86
N GLN A 161 8.86 12.89 11.03
CA GLN A 161 8.32 12.50 12.34
C GLN A 161 8.85 11.13 12.80
N VAL A 162 9.55 10.41 11.94
CA VAL A 162 10.22 9.15 12.31
C VAL A 162 11.43 9.47 13.18
N PRO A 163 11.51 8.95 14.42
CA PRO A 163 12.68 9.18 15.28
C PRO A 163 13.95 8.58 14.67
N ASP A 164 15.09 9.22 14.90
CA ASP A 164 16.39 8.73 14.45
C ASP A 164 16.63 7.28 14.88
N GLY A 165 17.09 6.46 13.94
CA GLY A 165 17.38 5.04 14.18
C GLY A 165 16.15 4.13 14.29
N THR A 166 14.93 4.69 14.17
CA THR A 166 13.69 3.91 14.17
C THR A 166 13.36 3.44 12.75
N PRO A 167 13.12 2.16 12.51
CA PRO A 167 12.66 1.70 11.21
C PRO A 167 11.22 2.11 10.97
N PHE A 168 10.84 2.25 9.71
CA PHE A 168 9.47 2.60 9.36
C PHE A 168 8.81 1.58 8.42
N CYS A 169 7.48 1.54 8.49
CA CYS A 169 6.62 0.92 7.50
C CYS A 169 5.60 1.94 7.03
N PHE A 170 5.66 2.31 5.75
CA PHE A 170 4.75 3.29 5.18
C PHE A 170 3.95 2.71 4.01
N TRP A 171 2.62 2.85 4.10
CA TRP A 171 1.68 2.47 3.05
C TRP A 171 1.39 3.69 2.16
N LEU A 172 1.94 3.71 0.95
CA LEU A 172 1.66 4.71 -0.07
C LEU A 172 0.58 4.17 -1.01
N GLY A 173 -0.67 4.49 -0.71
CA GLY A 173 -1.83 4.04 -1.49
C GLY A 173 -2.32 5.13 -2.44
N THR A 174 -1.96 5.06 -3.72
CA THR A 174 -2.54 5.99 -4.68
C THR A 174 -4.01 5.66 -4.93
N SER A 175 -4.82 6.66 -5.22
CA SER A 175 -6.21 6.45 -5.65
C SER A 175 -6.31 6.20 -7.15
N GLU A 176 -5.25 6.47 -7.88
CA GLU A 176 -5.14 6.29 -9.32
C GLU A 176 -4.66 4.86 -9.64
N PRO A 177 -5.09 4.31 -10.78
CA PRO A 177 -6.00 4.87 -11.81
C PRO A 177 -7.48 4.53 -11.61
N HIS A 178 -7.95 4.40 -10.36
CA HIS A 178 -9.38 4.13 -10.08
C HIS A 178 -10.29 5.22 -10.63
N ARG A 179 -11.44 4.82 -11.14
CA ARG A 179 -12.50 5.74 -11.61
C ARG A 179 -12.95 6.71 -10.51
N SER A 180 -13.51 7.91 -10.82
CA SER A 180 -13.98 8.28 -12.16
C SER A 180 -12.95 9.16 -12.87
N TYR A 181 -12.63 8.79 -14.09
CA TYR A 181 -11.93 9.63 -15.04
C TYR A 181 -12.87 9.97 -16.18
N GLN A 182 -12.68 11.14 -16.79
CA GLN A 182 -13.42 11.53 -17.99
C GLN A 182 -12.51 11.37 -19.19
N PRO A 183 -13.03 10.90 -20.34
CA PRO A 183 -12.32 11.00 -21.60
C PRO A 183 -11.87 12.44 -21.83
N GLY A 184 -10.62 12.61 -22.26
CA GLY A 184 -10.08 13.91 -22.66
C GLY A 184 -10.74 14.41 -23.95
#